data_0eefb5a07af77bda813d4e885e97327c
#
_entry.id   0eefb5a07af77bda813d4e885e97327c
#
_cell.length_a   1.000
_cell.length_b   1.000
_cell.length_c   1.000
_cell.angle_alpha   90.00
_cell.angle_beta   90.00
_cell.angle_gamma   90.00
#
_symmetry.space_group_name_H-M   'P 1'
#
loop_
_entity.id
_entity.type
_entity.pdbx_description
1 polymer ?
#
loop_
_entity_poly.entity_id
_entity_poly.type
_entity_poly.pdbx_seq_one_letter_code
_entity_poly.pdbx_strand_id
1 'polypeptide(L)'
;MAHTAQNIMPKPGKKYRLITRSDMDGLVCAVLLKELDIIENVTFAHPKDMQDGLIEVGPDDITTNLPYVEGAYLAFDHHASEVTRAKNKHANHVILPDAPSAARVVYDYFGGAATFPNLTAGIMEAVDKADAAQFTKDDILSPKGWELLSFIMDGRTGLGRFKDFNISNYQLMMKLIEHCRDHDTIEDILKLPDVKERTDLYFEHHIKAKAQIERCAKIEEKLVVLDFRKEETIWAANRFIVYALFPQANMSLHILWGKNKQNTIFAIGKSILNRTAKIDVGALCLSYGGGGHNAAGTCQFENIKSEDKLHEIIGKINKNA
;
A
#
# COMPACT_ATOMS: atom_id res chain seq x y z
N MET A 1 -16.37 19.00 -0.56
CA MET A 1 -16.45 19.82 -1.79
C MET A 1 -15.20 19.51 -2.60
N ALA A 2 -15.37 18.91 -3.78
CA ALA A 2 -14.29 18.61 -4.71
C ALA A 2 -13.56 19.92 -5.06
N HIS A 3 -12.26 19.97 -4.84
CA HIS A 3 -11.43 21.08 -5.29
C HIS A 3 -11.10 20.85 -6.75
N THR A 4 -11.83 21.50 -7.63
CA THR A 4 -11.42 21.69 -9.02
C THR A 4 -10.14 22.53 -8.99
N ALA A 5 -8.97 21.85 -8.99
CA ALA A 5 -7.73 22.48 -9.45
C ALA A 5 -8.03 23.10 -10.83
N GLN A 6 -7.44 24.26 -11.13
CA GLN A 6 -7.45 24.77 -12.50
C GLN A 6 -6.95 23.63 -13.39
N ASN A 7 -7.61 23.42 -14.54
CA ASN A 7 -7.29 22.30 -15.45
C ASN A 7 -5.92 22.56 -16.08
N ILE A 8 -4.86 22.26 -15.33
CA ILE A 8 -3.46 22.41 -15.77
C ILE A 8 -3.14 21.20 -16.65
N MET A 9 -3.11 21.43 -17.96
CA MET A 9 -2.74 20.37 -18.91
C MET A 9 -1.24 20.35 -19.17
N PRO A 10 -0.65 19.17 -19.36
CA PRO A 10 0.74 19.05 -19.78
C PRO A 10 1.00 19.85 -21.05
N LYS A 11 2.18 20.49 -21.12
CA LYS A 11 2.56 21.29 -22.29
C LYS A 11 2.75 20.39 -23.51
N PRO A 12 2.18 20.72 -24.66
CA PRO A 12 2.33 19.93 -25.87
C PRO A 12 3.80 19.62 -26.20
N GLY A 13 4.11 18.36 -26.46
CA GLY A 13 5.46 17.89 -26.80
C GLY A 13 6.47 17.85 -25.66
N LYS A 14 6.09 18.30 -24.44
CA LYS A 14 6.97 18.21 -23.27
C LYS A 14 6.79 16.85 -22.57
N LYS A 15 7.91 16.23 -22.21
CA LYS A 15 7.97 15.04 -21.37
C LYS A 15 8.34 15.43 -19.94
N TYR A 16 7.79 14.72 -18.98
CA TYR A 16 8.02 14.90 -17.55
C TYR A 16 8.61 13.64 -16.94
N ARG A 17 9.29 13.76 -15.82
CA ARG A 17 9.62 12.64 -14.96
C ARG A 17 8.41 12.36 -14.05
N LEU A 18 7.97 11.11 -13.97
CA LEU A 18 7.01 10.68 -12.96
C LEU A 18 7.76 10.27 -11.69
N ILE A 19 7.33 10.78 -10.54
CA ILE A 19 7.73 10.30 -9.22
C ILE A 19 6.49 9.69 -8.56
N THR A 20 6.55 8.40 -8.21
CA THR A 20 5.40 7.66 -7.67
C THR A 20 5.83 6.58 -6.69
N ARG A 21 4.87 5.90 -6.05
CA ARG A 21 5.16 4.76 -5.17
C ARG A 21 5.40 3.48 -5.97
N SER A 22 6.18 2.57 -5.37
CA SER A 22 6.39 1.22 -5.92
C SER A 22 5.30 0.26 -5.40
N ASP A 23 4.05 0.50 -5.82
CA ASP A 23 2.88 -0.33 -5.51
C ASP A 23 1.92 -0.35 -6.72
N MET A 24 0.76 -1.03 -6.59
CA MET A 24 -0.20 -1.17 -7.68
C MET A 24 -0.73 0.19 -8.15
N ASP A 25 -0.97 1.13 -7.23
CA ASP A 25 -1.47 2.46 -7.58
C ASP A 25 -0.43 3.27 -8.38
N GLY A 26 0.84 3.24 -7.94
CA GLY A 26 1.93 3.86 -8.69
C GLY A 26 2.19 3.21 -10.05
N LEU A 27 2.01 1.88 -10.18
CA LEU A 27 2.07 1.17 -11.45
C LEU A 27 1.02 1.74 -12.43
N VAL A 28 -0.24 1.78 -12.01
CA VAL A 28 -1.33 2.20 -12.90
C VAL A 28 -1.25 3.69 -13.21
N CYS A 29 -0.85 4.54 -12.27
CA CYS A 29 -0.52 5.95 -12.57
C CYS A 29 0.51 6.07 -13.70
N ALA A 30 1.57 5.26 -13.65
CA ALA A 30 2.61 5.27 -14.67
C ALA A 30 2.09 4.78 -16.04
N VAL A 31 1.26 3.73 -16.06
CA VAL A 31 0.62 3.24 -17.29
C VAL A 31 -0.22 4.35 -17.93
N LEU A 32 -1.11 4.98 -17.17
CA LEU A 32 -1.99 6.06 -17.65
C LEU A 32 -1.20 7.24 -18.22
N LEU A 33 -0.17 7.69 -17.53
CA LEU A 33 0.63 8.83 -17.98
C LEU A 33 1.55 8.49 -19.16
N LYS A 34 1.97 7.23 -19.30
CA LYS A 34 2.67 6.74 -20.50
C LYS A 34 1.73 6.59 -21.71
N GLU A 35 0.48 6.16 -21.52
CA GLU A 35 -0.54 6.15 -22.58
C GLU A 35 -0.76 7.54 -23.17
N LEU A 36 -0.71 8.57 -22.33
CA LEU A 36 -0.81 9.97 -22.77
C LEU A 36 0.47 10.48 -23.44
N ASP A 37 1.52 9.68 -23.45
CA ASP A 37 2.84 10.05 -23.97
C ASP A 37 3.40 11.35 -23.33
N ILE A 38 3.15 11.57 -22.05
CA ILE A 38 3.58 12.79 -21.33
C ILE A 38 4.70 12.54 -20.33
N ILE A 39 5.06 11.28 -20.05
CA ILE A 39 6.20 10.96 -19.18
C ILE A 39 7.30 10.21 -19.94
N GLU A 40 8.55 10.50 -19.59
CA GLU A 40 9.74 9.82 -20.12
C GLU A 40 10.32 8.84 -19.11
N ASN A 41 10.59 9.30 -17.91
CA ASN A 41 11.25 8.55 -16.86
C ASN A 41 10.31 8.34 -15.66
N VAL A 42 10.51 7.22 -14.94
CA VAL A 42 9.80 6.91 -13.70
C VAL A 42 10.80 6.76 -12.56
N THR A 43 10.54 7.43 -11.46
CA THR A 43 11.27 7.28 -10.19
C THR A 43 10.31 6.78 -9.12
N PHE A 44 10.65 5.67 -8.47
CA PHE A 44 9.87 5.18 -7.32
C PHE A 44 10.44 5.75 -6.03
N ALA A 45 9.57 6.34 -5.22
CA ALA A 45 9.92 6.99 -3.97
C ALA A 45 9.07 6.47 -2.79
N HIS A 46 9.64 6.52 -1.60
CA HIS A 46 8.88 6.27 -0.38
C HIS A 46 8.27 7.57 0.14
N PRO A 47 7.02 7.58 0.66
CA PRO A 47 6.38 8.81 1.15
C PRO A 47 7.22 9.59 2.17
N LYS A 48 7.97 8.87 3.02
CA LYS A 48 8.85 9.52 3.99
C LYS A 48 10.02 10.25 3.33
N ASP A 49 10.62 9.70 2.29
CA ASP A 49 11.74 10.32 1.59
C ASP A 49 11.30 11.63 0.92
N MET A 50 10.05 11.69 0.43
CA MET A 50 9.43 12.92 -0.08
C MET A 50 9.25 13.96 1.04
N GLN A 51 8.74 13.54 2.20
CA GLN A 51 8.52 14.42 3.35
C GLN A 51 9.83 14.96 3.94
N ASP A 52 10.89 14.15 3.92
CA ASP A 52 12.22 14.51 4.44
C ASP A 52 13.05 15.32 3.41
N GLY A 53 12.51 15.55 2.20
CA GLY A 53 13.20 16.30 1.14
C GLY A 53 14.39 15.57 0.52
N LEU A 54 14.42 14.24 0.61
CA LEU A 54 15.50 13.42 0.04
C LEU A 54 15.37 13.23 -1.47
N ILE A 55 14.18 13.53 -2.01
CA ILE A 55 13.89 13.45 -3.44
C ILE A 55 13.72 14.89 -3.95
N GLU A 56 14.59 15.31 -4.85
CA GLU A 56 14.45 16.59 -5.53
C GLU A 56 13.23 16.56 -6.47
N VAL A 57 12.36 17.56 -6.34
CA VAL A 57 11.16 17.74 -7.14
C VAL A 57 11.18 19.12 -7.78
N GLY A 58 10.93 19.18 -9.08
CA GLY A 58 11.00 20.41 -9.86
C GLY A 58 9.86 20.56 -10.89
N PRO A 59 9.93 21.62 -11.71
CA PRO A 59 8.89 21.97 -12.69
C PRO A 59 8.79 21.00 -13.88
N ASP A 60 9.66 19.99 -13.93
CA ASP A 60 9.66 18.93 -14.92
C ASP A 60 9.18 17.59 -14.35
N ASP A 61 8.62 17.61 -13.13
CA ASP A 61 8.14 16.44 -12.43
C ASP A 61 6.63 16.42 -12.28
N ILE A 62 6.04 15.24 -12.51
CA ILE A 62 4.67 14.90 -12.10
C ILE A 62 4.78 13.93 -10.92
N THR A 63 4.05 14.17 -9.84
CA THR A 63 4.02 13.25 -8.68
C THR A 63 2.65 12.60 -8.55
N THR A 64 2.60 11.31 -8.20
CA THR A 64 1.35 10.58 -7.95
C THR A 64 1.47 9.70 -6.71
N ASN A 65 0.38 9.55 -5.93
CA ASN A 65 0.31 8.67 -4.76
C ASN A 65 1.43 8.96 -3.71
N LEU A 66 1.82 10.22 -3.59
CA LEU A 66 2.90 10.68 -2.71
C LEU A 66 2.51 12.01 -2.06
N PRO A 67 3.08 12.31 -0.87
CA PRO A 67 2.93 13.61 -0.25
C PRO A 67 3.31 14.75 -1.19
N TYR A 68 2.50 15.81 -1.21
CA TYR A 68 2.76 16.99 -2.03
C TYR A 68 4.09 17.64 -1.66
N VAL A 69 4.89 17.95 -2.68
CA VAL A 69 6.13 18.73 -2.58
C VAL A 69 6.02 19.93 -3.51
N GLU A 70 6.34 21.11 -2.98
CA GLU A 70 6.35 22.33 -3.77
C GLU A 70 7.39 22.25 -4.90
N GLY A 71 7.03 22.78 -6.06
CA GLY A 71 7.89 22.75 -7.26
C GLY A 71 7.46 21.74 -8.32
N ALA A 72 6.69 20.71 -7.98
CA ALA A 72 6.15 19.78 -8.96
C ALA A 72 5.31 20.49 -10.03
N TYR A 73 5.36 20.03 -11.27
CA TYR A 73 4.47 20.53 -12.34
C TYR A 73 3.00 20.21 -12.03
N LEU A 74 2.71 18.96 -11.74
CA LEU A 74 1.41 18.46 -11.29
C LEU A 74 1.61 17.41 -10.19
N ALA A 75 0.70 17.37 -9.25
CA ALA A 75 0.65 16.35 -8.20
C ALA A 75 -0.76 15.76 -8.10
N PHE A 76 -0.87 14.44 -8.11
CA PHE A 76 -2.13 13.71 -7.99
C PHE A 76 -2.11 12.84 -6.73
N ASP A 77 -3.13 12.99 -5.90
CA ASP A 77 -3.25 12.21 -4.67
C ASP A 77 -4.70 12.00 -4.25
N HIS A 78 -4.95 11.01 -3.41
CA HIS A 78 -6.26 10.73 -2.82
C HIS A 78 -6.22 10.57 -1.29
N HIS A 79 -5.04 10.73 -0.66
CA HIS A 79 -4.91 10.54 0.78
C HIS A 79 -5.54 11.69 1.57
N ALA A 80 -6.56 11.40 2.40
CA ALA A 80 -7.22 12.40 3.25
C ALA A 80 -6.27 13.12 4.22
N SER A 81 -5.17 12.47 4.64
CA SER A 81 -4.13 13.07 5.48
C SER A 81 -3.41 14.23 4.79
N GLU A 82 -3.28 14.19 3.47
CA GLU A 82 -2.63 15.25 2.69
C GLU A 82 -3.49 16.52 2.63
N VAL A 83 -4.82 16.39 2.67
CA VAL A 83 -5.72 17.57 2.78
C VAL A 83 -5.44 18.36 4.05
N THR A 84 -5.13 17.66 5.14
CA THR A 84 -4.82 18.28 6.44
C THR A 84 -3.38 18.79 6.47
N ARG A 85 -2.45 18.08 5.87
CA ARG A 85 -1.02 18.43 5.83
C ARG A 85 -0.75 19.61 4.90
N ALA A 86 -1.33 19.60 3.72
CA ALA A 86 -1.22 20.71 2.77
C ALA A 86 -2.08 21.89 3.25
N LYS A 87 -1.55 22.68 4.17
CA LYS A 87 -2.24 23.85 4.76
C LYS A 87 -2.74 24.85 3.73
N ASN A 88 -2.09 24.92 2.56
CA ASN A 88 -2.43 25.78 1.45
C ASN A 88 -2.94 24.96 0.27
N LYS A 89 -3.93 25.52 -0.45
CA LYS A 89 -4.40 24.96 -1.71
C LYS A 89 -3.44 25.36 -2.82
N HIS A 90 -2.83 24.37 -3.45
CA HIS A 90 -1.97 24.59 -4.60
C HIS A 90 -2.74 24.27 -5.88
N ALA A 91 -2.66 25.18 -6.87
CA ALA A 91 -3.40 25.01 -8.14
C ALA A 91 -2.98 23.75 -8.92
N ASN A 92 -1.73 23.29 -8.70
CA ASN A 92 -1.15 22.10 -9.32
C ASN A 92 -1.29 20.82 -8.46
N HIS A 93 -2.01 20.86 -7.33
CA HIS A 93 -2.27 19.71 -6.48
C HIS A 93 -3.72 19.25 -6.67
N VAL A 94 -3.89 18.17 -7.43
CA VAL A 94 -5.17 17.52 -7.67
C VAL A 94 -5.36 16.44 -6.61
N ILE A 95 -6.15 16.74 -5.59
CA ILE A 95 -6.41 15.84 -4.48
C ILE A 95 -7.89 15.54 -4.36
N LEU A 96 -8.27 14.25 -4.44
CA LEU A 96 -9.64 13.77 -4.32
C LEU A 96 -9.73 12.67 -3.24
N PRO A 97 -9.97 13.03 -1.98
CA PRO A 97 -9.94 12.08 -0.85
C PRO A 97 -10.99 10.95 -0.92
N ASP A 98 -12.04 11.16 -1.70
CA ASP A 98 -13.10 10.17 -1.91
C ASP A 98 -12.78 9.20 -3.07
N ALA A 99 -11.71 9.47 -3.84
CA ALA A 99 -11.27 8.55 -4.88
C ALA A 99 -10.66 7.29 -4.27
N PRO A 100 -10.91 6.10 -4.85
CA PRO A 100 -10.39 4.84 -4.32
C PRO A 100 -8.88 4.67 -4.51
N SER A 101 -8.27 5.41 -5.46
CA SER A 101 -6.84 5.36 -5.77
C SER A 101 -6.36 6.67 -6.41
N ALA A 102 -5.06 6.97 -6.36
CA ALA A 102 -4.49 8.09 -7.11
C ALA A 102 -4.55 7.84 -8.63
N ALA A 103 -4.48 6.58 -9.07
CA ALA A 103 -4.71 6.21 -10.47
C ALA A 103 -6.12 6.62 -10.93
N ARG A 104 -7.14 6.48 -10.09
CA ARG A 104 -8.50 6.96 -10.38
C ARG A 104 -8.52 8.47 -10.53
N VAL A 105 -7.80 9.21 -9.69
CA VAL A 105 -7.67 10.67 -9.82
C VAL A 105 -7.05 11.06 -11.15
N VAL A 106 -5.95 10.40 -11.55
CA VAL A 106 -5.30 10.61 -12.85
C VAL A 106 -6.25 10.29 -14.02
N TYR A 107 -6.89 9.10 -13.96
CA TYR A 107 -7.80 8.63 -14.99
C TYR A 107 -8.95 9.63 -15.25
N ASP A 108 -9.62 10.05 -14.18
CA ASP A 108 -10.76 10.96 -14.28
C ASP A 108 -10.33 12.39 -14.72
N TYR A 109 -9.17 12.85 -14.24
CA TYR A 109 -8.62 14.16 -14.60
C TYR A 109 -8.34 14.29 -16.09
N PHE A 110 -7.86 13.24 -16.73
CA PHE A 110 -7.55 13.24 -18.16
C PHE A 110 -8.71 12.78 -19.05
N GLY A 111 -9.91 12.55 -18.50
CA GLY A 111 -11.13 12.31 -19.30
C GLY A 111 -11.62 10.86 -19.33
N GLY A 112 -11.07 9.99 -18.49
CA GLY A 112 -11.59 8.64 -18.28
C GLY A 112 -11.57 7.76 -19.52
N ALA A 113 -12.60 6.94 -19.70
CA ALA A 113 -12.70 5.98 -20.81
C ALA A 113 -12.61 6.61 -22.22
N ALA A 114 -12.97 7.89 -22.36
CA ALA A 114 -12.84 8.57 -23.64
C ALA A 114 -11.38 8.80 -24.05
N THR A 115 -10.51 8.99 -23.08
CA THR A 115 -9.07 9.19 -23.31
C THR A 115 -8.28 7.88 -23.27
N PHE A 116 -8.77 6.91 -22.50
CA PHE A 116 -8.11 5.62 -22.27
C PHE A 116 -8.98 4.44 -22.74
N PRO A 117 -9.32 4.32 -24.05
CA PRO A 117 -10.25 3.31 -24.55
C PRO A 117 -9.68 1.87 -24.52
N ASN A 118 -8.34 1.72 -24.48
CA ASN A 118 -7.65 0.45 -24.68
C ASN A 118 -6.85 -0.01 -23.46
N LEU A 119 -7.18 0.44 -22.26
CA LEU A 119 -6.48 -0.05 -21.06
C LEU A 119 -6.64 -1.56 -20.90
N THR A 120 -5.60 -2.19 -20.37
CA THR A 120 -5.66 -3.61 -19.97
C THR A 120 -6.92 -3.89 -19.16
N ALA A 121 -7.67 -4.92 -19.58
CA ALA A 121 -8.97 -5.23 -18.99
C ALA A 121 -8.87 -5.43 -17.47
N GLY A 122 -9.74 -4.76 -16.73
CA GLY A 122 -9.85 -4.86 -15.28
C GLY A 122 -8.79 -4.12 -14.49
N ILE A 123 -7.83 -3.41 -15.12
CA ILE A 123 -6.72 -2.77 -14.39
C ILE A 123 -7.21 -1.63 -13.48
N MET A 124 -8.20 -0.85 -13.92
CA MET A 124 -8.75 0.25 -13.11
C MET A 124 -9.56 -0.25 -11.92
N GLU A 125 -10.37 -1.28 -12.11
CA GLU A 125 -11.11 -1.95 -11.03
C GLU A 125 -10.15 -2.60 -10.03
N ALA A 126 -9.06 -3.17 -10.53
CA ALA A 126 -8.05 -3.84 -9.73
C ALA A 126 -7.29 -2.85 -8.83
N VAL A 127 -6.85 -1.71 -9.37
CA VAL A 127 -6.13 -0.71 -8.57
C VAL A 127 -7.03 -0.09 -7.53
N ASP A 128 -8.26 0.25 -7.88
CA ASP A 128 -9.26 0.79 -6.95
C ASP A 128 -9.53 -0.17 -5.79
N LYS A 129 -9.71 -1.46 -6.11
CA LYS A 129 -9.92 -2.53 -5.13
C LYS A 129 -8.71 -2.70 -4.21
N ALA A 130 -7.51 -2.70 -4.78
CA ALA A 130 -6.28 -2.94 -4.03
C ALA A 130 -5.95 -1.78 -3.08
N ASP A 131 -6.05 -0.56 -3.54
CA ASP A 131 -5.67 0.61 -2.75
C ASP A 131 -6.72 0.94 -1.67
N ALA A 132 -8.01 0.85 -1.99
CA ALA A 132 -9.11 0.95 -1.02
C ALA A 132 -9.24 -0.29 -0.11
N ALA A 133 -8.38 -1.30 -0.27
CA ALA A 133 -8.41 -2.56 0.47
C ALA A 133 -9.81 -3.22 0.48
N GLN A 134 -10.46 -3.29 -0.68
CA GLN A 134 -11.80 -3.84 -0.85
C GLN A 134 -11.78 -5.34 -1.23
N PHE A 135 -10.80 -6.07 -0.70
CA PHE A 135 -10.67 -7.50 -0.92
C PHE A 135 -11.74 -8.29 -0.17
N THR A 136 -12.28 -9.31 -0.84
CA THR A 136 -13.10 -10.33 -0.21
C THR A 136 -12.24 -11.34 0.55
N LYS A 137 -12.88 -12.18 1.36
CA LYS A 137 -12.20 -13.30 2.03
C LYS A 137 -11.51 -14.23 1.03
N ASP A 138 -12.17 -14.51 -0.09
CA ASP A 138 -11.65 -15.40 -1.14
C ASP A 138 -10.45 -14.77 -1.86
N ASP A 139 -10.48 -13.48 -2.16
CA ASP A 139 -9.33 -12.76 -2.72
C ASP A 139 -8.09 -12.86 -1.82
N ILE A 140 -8.29 -12.85 -0.50
CA ILE A 140 -7.20 -12.92 0.48
C ILE A 140 -6.63 -14.34 0.61
N LEU A 141 -7.51 -15.36 0.67
CA LEU A 141 -7.11 -16.74 0.92
C LEU A 141 -6.68 -17.49 -0.34
N SER A 142 -7.20 -17.10 -1.51
CA SER A 142 -6.95 -17.75 -2.80
C SER A 142 -6.79 -16.70 -3.91
N PRO A 143 -5.83 -15.77 -3.77
CA PRO A 143 -5.66 -14.67 -4.70
C PRO A 143 -5.36 -15.15 -6.11
N LYS A 144 -5.94 -14.47 -7.10
CA LYS A 144 -5.78 -14.74 -8.53
C LYS A 144 -5.66 -13.43 -9.28
N GLY A 145 -5.25 -13.49 -10.54
CA GLY A 145 -5.26 -12.33 -11.41
C GLY A 145 -4.59 -11.10 -10.77
N TRP A 146 -5.26 -9.99 -10.85
CA TRP A 146 -4.79 -8.71 -10.34
C TRP A 146 -4.58 -8.69 -8.82
N GLU A 147 -5.42 -9.37 -8.04
CA GLU A 147 -5.26 -9.45 -6.58
C GLU A 147 -3.94 -10.14 -6.21
N LEU A 148 -3.60 -11.23 -6.90
CA LEU A 148 -2.32 -11.91 -6.71
C LEU A 148 -1.15 -10.99 -7.08
N LEU A 149 -1.22 -10.32 -8.22
CA LEU A 149 -0.19 -9.37 -8.64
C LEU A 149 -0.01 -8.26 -7.60
N SER A 150 -1.10 -7.66 -7.10
CA SER A 150 -1.04 -6.63 -6.08
C SER A 150 -0.37 -7.10 -4.79
N PHE A 151 -0.61 -8.34 -4.36
CA PHE A 151 -0.01 -8.90 -3.15
C PHE A 151 1.48 -9.20 -3.31
N ILE A 152 1.94 -9.69 -4.46
CA ILE A 152 3.37 -9.94 -4.67
C ILE A 152 4.17 -8.65 -4.89
N MET A 153 3.52 -7.58 -5.35
CA MET A 153 4.12 -6.24 -5.49
C MET A 153 4.20 -5.49 -4.16
N ASP A 154 3.30 -5.76 -3.21
CA ASP A 154 3.30 -5.10 -1.90
C ASP A 154 4.54 -5.53 -1.09
N GLY A 155 5.47 -4.61 -0.86
CA GLY A 155 6.68 -4.86 -0.07
C GLY A 155 6.39 -5.39 1.35
N ARG A 156 5.19 -5.09 1.90
CA ARG A 156 4.73 -5.57 3.21
C ARG A 156 4.43 -7.07 3.23
N THR A 157 4.21 -7.70 2.08
CA THR A 157 4.14 -9.16 1.95
C THR A 157 5.44 -9.82 2.36
N GLY A 158 6.58 -9.18 2.11
CA GLY A 158 7.88 -9.57 2.66
C GLY A 158 8.61 -10.65 1.88
N LEU A 159 8.29 -10.88 0.61
CA LEU A 159 8.94 -11.88 -0.24
C LEU A 159 10.46 -11.64 -0.38
N GLY A 160 10.88 -10.39 -0.53
CA GLY A 160 12.28 -10.00 -0.68
C GLY A 160 13.18 -10.31 0.54
N ARG A 161 12.61 -10.75 1.66
CA ARG A 161 13.39 -11.24 2.82
C ARG A 161 13.93 -12.65 2.64
N PHE A 162 13.40 -13.40 1.69
CA PHE A 162 13.65 -14.84 1.54
C PHE A 162 14.40 -15.19 0.27
N LYS A 163 14.42 -14.31 -0.71
CA LYS A 163 15.04 -14.59 -2.00
C LYS A 163 15.53 -13.30 -2.65
N ASP A 164 16.76 -13.35 -3.15
CA ASP A 164 17.24 -12.41 -4.14
C ASP A 164 16.65 -12.83 -5.49
N PHE A 165 15.76 -12.00 -6.03
CA PHE A 165 15.10 -12.25 -7.29
C PHE A 165 16.02 -11.94 -8.48
N ASN A 166 15.75 -12.56 -9.65
CA ASN A 166 16.56 -12.36 -10.84
C ASN A 166 16.64 -10.89 -11.28
N ILE A 167 15.57 -10.14 -11.04
CA ILE A 167 15.54 -8.69 -11.23
C ILE A 167 15.04 -7.99 -9.97
N SER A 168 15.49 -6.76 -9.77
CA SER A 168 15.03 -5.92 -8.65
C SER A 168 13.53 -5.59 -8.76
N ASN A 169 12.93 -5.14 -7.66
CA ASN A 169 11.54 -4.66 -7.69
C ASN A 169 11.38 -3.45 -8.62
N TYR A 170 12.37 -2.56 -8.68
CA TYR A 170 12.36 -1.45 -9.64
C TYR A 170 12.26 -1.96 -11.10
N GLN A 171 13.13 -2.90 -11.47
CA GLN A 171 13.12 -3.48 -12.82
C GLN A 171 11.81 -4.22 -13.12
N LEU A 172 11.26 -4.93 -12.13
CA LEU A 172 9.95 -5.56 -12.28
C LEU A 172 8.85 -4.52 -12.54
N MET A 173 8.80 -3.46 -11.74
CA MET A 173 7.82 -2.38 -11.92
C MET A 173 7.92 -1.78 -13.33
N MET A 174 9.13 -1.49 -13.81
CA MET A 174 9.33 -0.96 -15.15
C MET A 174 8.84 -1.92 -16.24
N LYS A 175 9.11 -3.22 -16.11
CA LYS A 175 8.59 -4.25 -17.04
C LYS A 175 7.07 -4.31 -17.01
N LEU A 176 6.46 -4.33 -15.81
CA LEU A 176 5.00 -4.39 -15.67
C LEU A 176 4.31 -3.17 -16.28
N ILE A 177 4.90 -1.97 -16.17
CA ILE A 177 4.38 -0.77 -16.83
C ILE A 177 4.31 -0.99 -18.35
N GLU A 178 5.38 -1.51 -18.97
CA GLU A 178 5.39 -1.73 -20.42
C GLU A 178 4.39 -2.83 -20.83
N HIS A 179 4.35 -3.97 -20.13
CA HIS A 179 3.38 -5.05 -20.40
C HIS A 179 1.92 -4.58 -20.27
N CYS A 180 1.61 -3.79 -19.24
CA CYS A 180 0.27 -3.22 -19.10
C CYS A 180 -0.05 -2.21 -20.21
N ARG A 181 0.95 -1.44 -20.66
CA ARG A 181 0.80 -0.50 -21.77
C ARG A 181 0.64 -1.21 -23.10
N ASP A 182 1.32 -2.34 -23.30
CA ASP A 182 1.18 -3.19 -24.50
C ASP A 182 -0.13 -4.01 -24.48
N HIS A 183 -0.99 -3.78 -23.46
CA HIS A 183 -2.30 -4.40 -23.27
C HIS A 183 -2.26 -5.92 -23.06
N ASP A 184 -1.16 -6.43 -22.50
CA ASP A 184 -1.08 -7.84 -22.10
C ASP A 184 -2.16 -8.18 -21.08
N THR A 185 -2.73 -9.38 -21.16
CA THR A 185 -3.70 -9.83 -20.18
C THR A 185 -3.02 -10.11 -18.84
N ILE A 186 -3.78 -10.05 -17.75
CA ILE A 186 -3.24 -10.40 -16.43
C ILE A 186 -2.73 -11.86 -16.40
N GLU A 187 -3.36 -12.75 -17.14
CA GLU A 187 -2.94 -14.14 -17.28
C GLU A 187 -1.58 -14.27 -17.95
N ASP A 188 -1.25 -13.41 -18.91
CA ASP A 188 0.06 -13.40 -19.58
C ASP A 188 1.11 -12.74 -18.68
N ILE A 189 0.77 -11.65 -18.01
CA ILE A 189 1.64 -11.00 -17.02
C ILE A 189 2.05 -11.98 -15.92
N LEU A 190 1.11 -12.78 -15.40
CA LEU A 190 1.40 -13.78 -14.35
C LEU A 190 2.29 -14.94 -14.82
N LYS A 191 2.41 -15.17 -16.13
CA LYS A 191 3.32 -16.17 -16.73
C LYS A 191 4.74 -15.66 -16.93
N LEU A 192 4.96 -14.34 -16.88
CA LEU A 192 6.31 -13.76 -17.01
C LEU A 192 7.26 -14.40 -15.98
N PRO A 193 8.46 -14.82 -16.38
CA PRO A 193 9.37 -15.52 -15.45
C PRO A 193 9.65 -14.76 -14.17
N ASP A 194 9.84 -13.44 -14.25
CA ASP A 194 10.12 -12.57 -13.10
C ASP A 194 8.91 -12.38 -12.18
N VAL A 195 7.69 -12.52 -12.69
CA VAL A 195 6.45 -12.52 -11.92
C VAL A 195 6.23 -13.91 -11.32
N LYS A 196 6.39 -14.95 -12.15
CA LYS A 196 6.18 -16.35 -11.73
C LYS A 196 7.06 -16.75 -10.56
N GLU A 197 8.35 -16.37 -10.55
CA GLU A 197 9.23 -16.69 -9.41
C GLU A 197 8.73 -16.10 -8.08
N ARG A 198 8.04 -14.95 -8.12
CA ARG A 198 7.44 -14.31 -6.95
C ARG A 198 6.12 -14.97 -6.55
N THR A 199 5.29 -15.34 -7.53
CA THR A 199 4.04 -16.05 -7.23
C THR A 199 4.29 -17.45 -6.67
N ASP A 200 5.29 -18.17 -7.20
CA ASP A 200 5.66 -19.50 -6.70
C ASP A 200 6.11 -19.41 -5.23
N LEU A 201 6.98 -18.46 -4.91
CA LEU A 201 7.43 -18.22 -3.53
C LEU A 201 6.27 -17.77 -2.62
N TYR A 202 5.36 -16.91 -3.14
CA TYR A 202 4.20 -16.46 -2.39
C TYR A 202 3.32 -17.65 -1.97
N PHE A 203 3.00 -18.56 -2.90
CA PHE A 203 2.16 -19.72 -2.59
C PHE A 203 2.86 -20.74 -1.68
N GLU A 204 4.17 -20.95 -1.85
CA GLU A 204 4.94 -21.76 -0.91
C GLU A 204 4.85 -21.23 0.52
N HIS A 205 5.00 -19.91 0.67
CA HIS A 205 4.95 -19.26 1.97
C HIS A 205 3.53 -19.14 2.52
N HIS A 206 2.53 -18.99 1.68
CA HIS A 206 1.14 -18.80 2.09
C HIS A 206 0.64 -19.92 3.02
N ILE A 207 0.97 -21.17 2.69
CA ILE A 207 0.61 -22.36 3.51
C ILE A 207 1.30 -22.28 4.88
N LYS A 208 2.60 -21.97 4.89
CA LYS A 208 3.41 -21.86 6.10
C LYS A 208 2.95 -20.71 6.99
N ALA A 209 2.69 -19.54 6.38
CA ALA A 209 2.21 -18.35 7.07
C ALA A 209 0.84 -18.56 7.70
N LYS A 210 -0.08 -19.23 6.99
CA LYS A 210 -1.41 -19.57 7.52
C LYS A 210 -1.28 -20.39 8.80
N ALA A 211 -0.54 -21.50 8.76
CA ALA A 211 -0.32 -22.37 9.92
C ALA A 211 0.39 -21.63 11.08
N GLN A 212 1.32 -20.73 10.75
CA GLN A 212 2.02 -19.90 11.74
C GLN A 212 1.07 -18.91 12.42
N ILE A 213 0.25 -18.20 11.64
CA ILE A 213 -0.72 -17.24 12.17
C ILE A 213 -1.72 -17.93 13.08
N GLU A 214 -2.27 -19.10 12.66
CA GLU A 214 -3.21 -19.89 13.47
C GLU A 214 -2.57 -20.34 14.80
N ARG A 215 -1.30 -20.74 14.79
CA ARG A 215 -0.57 -21.17 15.99
C ARG A 215 -0.23 -20.01 16.93
N CYS A 216 0.11 -18.83 16.38
CA CYS A 216 0.53 -17.67 17.16
C CYS A 216 -0.64 -16.81 17.66
N ALA A 217 -1.87 -17.10 17.20
CA ALA A 217 -3.04 -16.27 17.49
C ALA A 217 -3.62 -16.55 18.88
N LYS A 218 -3.96 -15.45 19.56
CA LYS A 218 -4.83 -15.45 20.74
C LYS A 218 -5.97 -14.44 20.50
N ILE A 219 -7.19 -14.86 20.73
CA ILE A 219 -8.36 -13.98 20.60
C ILE A 219 -8.65 -13.32 21.94
N GLU A 220 -8.70 -11.99 21.94
CA GLU A 220 -9.07 -11.14 23.06
C GLU A 220 -10.29 -10.29 22.64
N GLU A 221 -11.48 -10.80 22.86
CA GLU A 221 -12.77 -10.22 22.41
C GLU A 221 -12.83 -10.10 20.89
N LYS A 222 -12.71 -8.89 20.34
CA LYS A 222 -12.68 -8.61 18.88
C LYS A 222 -11.28 -8.35 18.34
N LEU A 223 -10.25 -8.48 19.17
CA LEU A 223 -8.86 -8.32 18.83
C LEU A 223 -8.20 -9.69 18.64
N VAL A 224 -7.49 -9.90 17.54
CA VAL A 224 -6.57 -11.02 17.39
C VAL A 224 -5.15 -10.53 17.71
N VAL A 225 -4.54 -11.15 18.72
CA VAL A 225 -3.15 -10.90 19.14
C VAL A 225 -2.27 -12.00 18.54
N LEU A 226 -1.25 -11.62 17.80
CA LEU A 226 -0.29 -12.50 17.16
C LEU A 226 1.11 -12.26 17.75
N ASP A 227 1.56 -13.18 18.61
CA ASP A 227 2.90 -13.08 19.19
C ASP A 227 3.92 -13.92 18.41
N PHE A 228 4.69 -13.25 17.57
CA PHE A 228 5.73 -13.87 16.74
C PHE A 228 7.12 -13.93 17.41
N ARG A 229 7.28 -13.50 18.65
CA ARG A 229 8.58 -13.42 19.32
C ARG A 229 9.27 -14.79 19.52
N LYS A 230 8.51 -15.88 19.50
CA LYS A 230 9.00 -17.24 19.59
C LYS A 230 9.31 -17.89 18.23
N GLU A 231 8.94 -17.22 17.15
CA GLU A 231 9.16 -17.71 15.79
C GLU A 231 10.56 -17.30 15.31
N GLU A 232 11.32 -18.25 14.75
CA GLU A 232 12.61 -17.95 14.12
C GLU A 232 12.43 -17.24 12.79
N THR A 233 11.42 -17.66 12.03
CA THR A 233 11.12 -17.14 10.72
C THR A 233 9.67 -16.69 10.68
N ILE A 234 9.42 -15.44 10.26
CA ILE A 234 8.08 -14.95 9.97
C ILE A 234 7.87 -15.05 8.47
N TRP A 235 6.99 -15.98 8.05
CA TRP A 235 6.74 -16.28 6.66
C TRP A 235 6.07 -15.13 5.92
N ALA A 236 6.39 -14.98 4.64
CA ALA A 236 5.76 -13.96 3.80
C ALA A 236 4.26 -14.27 3.59
N ALA A 237 3.43 -13.26 3.73
CA ALA A 237 2.00 -13.35 3.47
C ALA A 237 1.41 -11.97 3.18
N ASN A 238 0.29 -11.92 2.46
CA ASN A 238 -0.45 -10.68 2.38
C ASN A 238 -0.92 -10.26 3.79
N ARG A 239 -0.86 -8.96 4.07
CA ARG A 239 -1.15 -8.40 5.41
C ARG A 239 -2.58 -8.59 5.90
N PHE A 240 -3.49 -8.99 5.02
CA PHE A 240 -4.92 -9.15 5.33
C PHE A 240 -5.31 -10.57 5.72
N ILE A 241 -4.39 -11.55 5.56
CA ILE A 241 -4.67 -12.97 5.82
C ILE A 241 -5.22 -13.22 7.23
N VAL A 242 -4.73 -12.48 8.22
CA VAL A 242 -5.21 -12.56 9.60
C VAL A 242 -6.72 -12.34 9.72
N TYR A 243 -7.27 -11.40 8.97
CA TYR A 243 -8.71 -11.08 9.02
C TYR A 243 -9.57 -12.11 8.28
N ALA A 244 -9.01 -12.78 7.28
CA ALA A 244 -9.70 -13.88 6.60
C ALA A 244 -9.73 -15.15 7.44
N LEU A 245 -8.71 -15.39 8.29
CA LEU A 245 -8.63 -16.50 9.22
C LEU A 245 -9.47 -16.26 10.48
N PHE A 246 -9.57 -15.02 10.95
CA PHE A 246 -10.30 -14.63 12.15
C PHE A 246 -11.37 -13.56 11.84
N PRO A 247 -12.44 -13.93 11.09
CA PRO A 247 -13.43 -12.96 10.61
C PRO A 247 -14.25 -12.29 11.73
N GLN A 248 -14.27 -12.87 12.93
CA GLN A 248 -14.89 -12.27 14.11
C GLN A 248 -14.10 -11.10 14.65
N ALA A 249 -12.79 -11.04 14.40
CA ALA A 249 -11.93 -9.95 14.86
C ALA A 249 -12.10 -8.72 13.96
N ASN A 250 -12.22 -7.54 14.57
CA ASN A 250 -12.22 -6.26 13.87
C ASN A 250 -10.86 -5.54 13.93
N MET A 251 -9.91 -6.07 14.72
CA MET A 251 -8.56 -5.56 14.86
C MET A 251 -7.53 -6.68 15.01
N SER A 252 -6.29 -6.38 14.67
CA SER A 252 -5.13 -7.23 14.94
C SER A 252 -4.03 -6.46 15.65
N LEU A 253 -3.28 -7.15 16.50
CA LEU A 253 -2.06 -6.67 17.14
C LEU A 253 -0.97 -7.72 16.95
N HIS A 254 0.08 -7.38 16.20
CA HIS A 254 1.22 -8.23 15.95
C HIS A 254 2.38 -7.81 16.87
N ILE A 255 2.94 -8.76 17.61
CA ILE A 255 4.06 -8.55 18.52
C ILE A 255 5.31 -9.15 17.87
N LEU A 256 6.28 -8.31 17.61
CA LEU A 256 7.48 -8.62 16.85
C LEU A 256 8.74 -8.15 17.58
N TRP A 257 9.83 -8.86 17.38
CA TRP A 257 11.12 -8.29 17.75
C TRP A 257 11.54 -7.19 16.77
N GLY A 258 12.05 -6.09 17.28
CA GLY A 258 12.80 -5.13 16.49
C GLY A 258 14.16 -5.69 16.04
N LYS A 259 14.90 -4.88 15.28
CA LYS A 259 16.22 -5.27 14.76
C LYS A 259 17.12 -5.81 15.89
N ASN A 260 17.71 -6.99 15.68
CA ASN A 260 18.58 -7.66 16.65
C ASN A 260 17.91 -7.86 18.03
N LYS A 261 16.60 -7.93 18.10
CA LYS A 261 15.82 -8.05 19.35
C LYS A 261 16.08 -6.93 20.37
N GLN A 262 16.46 -5.73 19.90
CA GLN A 262 16.76 -4.59 20.78
C GLN A 262 15.50 -4.04 21.47
N ASN A 263 14.36 -4.18 20.86
CA ASN A 263 13.07 -3.72 21.35
C ASN A 263 11.93 -4.62 20.86
N THR A 264 10.75 -4.40 21.40
CA THR A 264 9.52 -5.07 20.97
C THR A 264 8.68 -4.07 20.14
N ILE A 265 8.22 -4.51 18.98
CA ILE A 265 7.36 -3.73 18.08
C ILE A 265 5.93 -4.25 18.19
N PHE A 266 4.98 -3.34 18.34
CA PHE A 266 3.56 -3.63 18.19
C PHE A 266 3.06 -3.00 16.90
N ALA A 267 2.57 -3.85 15.98
CA ALA A 267 1.92 -3.41 14.76
C ALA A 267 0.41 -3.68 14.88
N ILE A 268 -0.38 -2.62 14.84
CA ILE A 268 -1.82 -2.64 15.08
C ILE A 268 -2.53 -2.29 13.79
N GLY A 269 -3.61 -3.02 13.48
CA GLY A 269 -4.41 -2.77 12.29
C GLY A 269 -5.89 -3.04 12.50
N LYS A 270 -6.72 -2.37 11.70
CA LYS A 270 -8.16 -2.66 11.59
C LYS A 270 -8.42 -3.69 10.52
N SER A 271 -9.43 -4.51 10.75
CA SER A 271 -9.90 -5.47 9.74
C SER A 271 -10.52 -4.75 8.53
N ILE A 272 -10.17 -5.21 7.34
CA ILE A 272 -10.82 -4.78 6.11
C ILE A 272 -12.13 -5.54 5.84
N LEU A 273 -12.33 -6.69 6.49
CA LEU A 273 -13.53 -7.52 6.38
C LEU A 273 -14.57 -7.17 7.44
N ASN A 274 -14.14 -6.96 8.69
CA ASN A 274 -15.00 -6.52 9.80
C ASN A 274 -14.67 -5.07 10.18
N ARG A 275 -15.26 -4.11 9.50
CA ARG A 275 -14.96 -2.67 9.62
C ARG A 275 -15.69 -2.00 10.79
N THR A 276 -15.93 -2.71 11.91
CA THR A 276 -16.67 -2.18 13.06
C THR A 276 -15.79 -1.42 14.06
N ALA A 277 -14.46 -1.54 13.99
CA ALA A 277 -13.54 -0.86 14.91
C ALA A 277 -13.59 0.67 14.74
N LYS A 278 -13.81 1.40 15.85
CA LYS A 278 -13.94 2.86 15.85
C LYS A 278 -12.67 3.60 16.26
N ILE A 279 -11.76 2.94 16.99
CA ILE A 279 -10.53 3.55 17.50
C ILE A 279 -9.65 4.07 16.36
N ASP A 280 -9.06 5.25 16.54
CA ASP A 280 -7.99 5.74 15.65
C ASP A 280 -6.67 5.09 16.05
N VAL A 281 -6.17 4.16 15.20
CA VAL A 281 -4.95 3.40 15.47
C VAL A 281 -3.72 4.29 15.43
N GLY A 282 -3.69 5.27 14.53
CA GLY A 282 -2.58 6.22 14.43
C GLY A 282 -2.46 7.08 15.70
N ALA A 283 -3.58 7.62 16.18
CA ALA A 283 -3.63 8.39 17.43
C ALA A 283 -3.25 7.51 18.64
N LEU A 284 -3.72 6.24 18.67
CA LEU A 284 -3.33 5.30 19.71
C LEU A 284 -1.81 5.09 19.71
N CYS A 285 -1.22 4.74 18.58
CA CYS A 285 0.21 4.49 18.48
C CYS A 285 1.03 5.75 18.80
N LEU A 286 0.58 6.93 18.37
CA LEU A 286 1.23 8.21 18.66
C LEU A 286 1.29 8.48 20.17
N SER A 287 0.23 8.14 20.93
CA SER A 287 0.22 8.29 22.39
C SER A 287 1.27 7.44 23.12
N TYR A 288 1.90 6.50 22.41
CA TYR A 288 3.01 5.65 22.87
C TYR A 288 4.34 5.97 22.16
N GLY A 289 4.45 7.14 21.53
CA GLY A 289 5.69 7.55 20.81
C GLY A 289 5.88 6.87 19.45
N GLY A 290 4.84 6.20 18.95
CA GLY A 290 4.82 5.62 17.59
C GLY A 290 4.11 6.51 16.60
N GLY A 291 3.45 5.90 15.60
CA GLY A 291 2.69 6.63 14.59
C GLY A 291 1.91 5.70 13.67
N GLY A 292 1.18 6.30 12.75
CA GLY A 292 0.36 5.57 11.78
C GLY A 292 -0.78 6.41 11.22
N HIS A 293 -1.76 5.71 10.68
CA HIS A 293 -3.00 6.25 10.17
C HIS A 293 -4.20 5.71 10.95
N ASN A 294 -5.37 6.23 10.70
CA ASN A 294 -6.60 5.77 11.38
C ASN A 294 -6.79 4.24 11.37
N ALA A 295 -6.39 3.56 10.29
CA ALA A 295 -6.59 2.11 10.13
C ALA A 295 -5.39 1.25 10.55
N ALA A 296 -4.19 1.80 10.68
CA ALA A 296 -2.98 1.03 11.01
C ALA A 296 -1.90 1.91 11.62
N GLY A 297 -1.11 1.35 12.54
CA GLY A 297 0.01 2.06 13.15
C GLY A 297 0.96 1.11 13.86
N THR A 298 2.10 1.66 14.28
CA THR A 298 3.14 0.93 15.02
C THR A 298 3.64 1.75 16.19
N CYS A 299 3.99 1.07 17.28
CA CYS A 299 4.75 1.64 18.38
C CYS A 299 5.81 0.64 18.86
N GLN A 300 6.83 1.13 19.55
CA GLN A 300 7.98 0.33 19.95
C GLN A 300 8.28 0.55 21.44
N PHE A 301 8.66 -0.52 22.12
CA PHE A 301 8.93 -0.50 23.56
C PHE A 301 10.24 -1.20 23.88
N GLU A 302 10.89 -0.75 24.94
CA GLU A 302 11.96 -1.54 25.58
C GLU A 302 11.38 -2.89 26.00
N ASN A 303 12.13 -3.96 25.81
CA ASN A 303 11.66 -5.33 26.03
C ASN A 303 11.09 -5.54 27.44
N ILE A 304 11.72 -4.92 28.46
CA ILE A 304 11.29 -5.04 29.85
C ILE A 304 9.91 -4.42 30.13
N LYS A 305 9.51 -3.43 29.32
CA LYS A 305 8.24 -2.71 29.46
C LYS A 305 7.13 -3.25 28.55
N SER A 306 7.49 -4.16 27.65
CA SER A 306 6.59 -4.58 26.56
C SER A 306 5.34 -5.31 27.06
N GLU A 307 5.44 -6.14 28.09
CA GLU A 307 4.29 -6.89 28.63
C GLU A 307 3.27 -5.98 29.30
N ASP A 308 3.71 -5.02 30.12
CA ASP A 308 2.80 -4.05 30.78
C ASP A 308 2.10 -3.21 29.72
N LYS A 309 2.85 -2.76 28.69
CA LYS A 309 2.30 -1.98 27.59
C LYS A 309 1.34 -2.79 26.71
N LEU A 310 1.59 -4.08 26.54
CA LEU A 310 0.68 -4.99 25.84
C LEU A 310 -0.68 -5.03 26.53
N HIS A 311 -0.71 -5.27 27.84
CA HIS A 311 -1.96 -5.30 28.61
C HIS A 311 -2.71 -3.96 28.58
N GLU A 312 -1.97 -2.85 28.70
CA GLU A 312 -2.55 -1.51 28.62
C GLU A 312 -3.21 -1.25 27.25
N ILE A 313 -2.52 -1.60 26.15
CA ILE A 313 -3.00 -1.39 24.79
C ILE A 313 -4.21 -2.29 24.49
N ILE A 314 -4.17 -3.57 24.88
CA ILE A 314 -5.31 -4.49 24.73
C ILE A 314 -6.53 -3.91 25.47
N GLY A 315 -6.35 -3.46 26.71
CA GLY A 315 -7.43 -2.85 27.48
C GLY A 315 -8.01 -1.59 26.84
N LYS A 316 -7.18 -0.74 26.20
CA LYS A 316 -7.65 0.44 25.45
C LYS A 316 -8.40 0.07 24.18
N ILE A 317 -7.92 -0.93 23.44
CA ILE A 317 -8.57 -1.42 22.23
C ILE A 317 -9.94 -1.99 22.58
N ASN A 318 -10.04 -2.91 23.54
CA ASN A 318 -11.29 -3.58 23.88
C ASN A 318 -12.37 -2.63 24.42
N LYS A 319 -11.98 -1.53 25.07
CA LYS A 319 -12.93 -0.47 25.50
C LYS A 319 -13.52 0.33 24.34
N ASN A 320 -12.90 0.32 23.17
CA ASN A 320 -13.26 1.16 22.01
C ASN A 320 -13.49 0.33 20.72
N ALA A 321 -13.57 -1.01 20.82
CA ALA A 321 -13.70 -1.93 19.70
C ALA A 321 -15.15 -2.18 19.26
#